data_73380542a2b62aada848c9582e17cd33
#
_entry.id   73380542a2b62aada848c9582e17cd33
#
_cell.length_a   1.000
_cell.length_b   1.000
_cell.length_c   1.000
_cell.angle_alpha   90.00
_cell.angle_beta   90.00
_cell.angle_gamma   90.00
#
_symmetry.space_group_name_H-M   'P 1'
#
loop_
_entity.id
_entity.type
_entity.pdbx_description
1 polymer ?
#
loop_
_entity_poly.entity_id
_entity_poly.type
_entity_poly.pdbx_seq_one_letter_code
_entity_poly.pdbx_strand_id
1 'polypeptide(L)'
;TLEFATETNGPGWPNPPWSTYLLRRLLENSDYRNRFINIFSDRLNTIFKSSHLTNRLNSLTSRIEPLIPIQQERWPGSSVDWDYHIQIVETFAENRQSYMRQFIRDYFNLPAVSYSLFTVSSQTGPHGGKIQINTIIPESYPWGGYYYPNVPIEVTAIADTGFIFSGWAQFPDSSESMSVQITNGFALTALFEP
;
A
#
# COMPACT_ATOMS: atom_id res chain seq x y z
N THR A 1 0.33 14.36 -9.16
CA THR A 1 1.05 13.85 -8.00
C THR A 1 0.57 14.51 -6.71
N LEU A 2 1.16 14.18 -5.56
CA LEU A 2 0.77 14.78 -4.28
C LEU A 2 0.98 16.30 -4.27
N GLU A 3 2.07 16.77 -4.82
CA GLU A 3 2.39 18.18 -5.02
C GLU A 3 1.26 18.93 -5.76
N PHE A 4 0.77 18.37 -6.86
CA PHE A 4 -0.37 18.91 -7.60
C PHE A 4 -1.66 18.95 -6.73
N ALA A 5 -1.92 17.91 -5.93
CA ALA A 5 -3.10 17.85 -5.07
C ALA A 5 -3.03 18.78 -3.84
N THR A 6 -1.88 19.38 -3.59
CA THR A 6 -1.63 20.25 -2.44
C THR A 6 -1.13 21.66 -2.83
N GLU A 7 -1.16 21.99 -4.12
CA GLU A 7 -0.69 23.29 -4.59
C GLU A 7 -1.54 24.44 -4.01
N THR A 8 -0.85 25.46 -3.48
CA THR A 8 -1.50 26.53 -2.68
C THR A 8 -2.48 27.37 -3.49
N ASN A 9 -2.20 27.60 -4.76
CA ASN A 9 -3.02 28.40 -5.65
C ASN A 9 -3.99 27.54 -6.51
N GLY A 10 -4.10 26.27 -6.19
CA GLY A 10 -4.77 25.29 -7.03
C GLY A 10 -3.92 24.92 -8.26
N PRO A 11 -4.09 23.75 -8.80
CA PRO A 11 -3.28 23.24 -9.92
C PRO A 11 -3.66 23.82 -11.29
N GLY A 12 -4.30 24.99 -11.35
CA GLY A 12 -4.77 25.64 -12.57
C GLY A 12 -6.20 25.23 -12.95
N TRP A 13 -6.68 25.81 -14.06
CA TRP A 13 -8.03 25.50 -14.55
C TRP A 13 -8.16 24.00 -14.88
N PRO A 14 -9.26 23.32 -14.50
CA PRO A 14 -10.48 23.85 -13.88
C PRO A 14 -10.45 23.90 -12.34
N ASN A 15 -9.29 23.73 -11.71
CA ASN A 15 -9.15 23.62 -10.26
C ASN A 15 -8.89 25.01 -9.62
N PRO A 16 -9.86 25.60 -8.95
CA PRO A 16 -9.69 26.89 -8.30
C PRO A 16 -8.76 26.80 -7.07
N PRO A 17 -8.20 27.92 -6.57
CA PRO A 17 -7.26 27.93 -5.43
C PRO A 17 -7.78 27.23 -4.17
N TRP A 18 -9.08 27.21 -3.93
CA TRP A 18 -9.68 26.54 -2.78
C TRP A 18 -9.79 25.01 -2.92
N SER A 19 -9.63 24.45 -4.12
CA SER A 19 -9.79 22.99 -4.36
C SER A 19 -8.84 22.13 -3.54
N THR A 20 -7.66 22.61 -3.22
CA THR A 20 -6.63 21.91 -2.42
C THR A 20 -6.65 22.31 -0.95
N TYR A 21 -7.47 23.30 -0.55
CA TYR A 21 -7.40 23.90 0.79
C TYR A 21 -7.68 22.90 1.90
N LEU A 22 -8.75 22.11 1.76
CA LEU A 22 -9.13 21.13 2.79
C LEU A 22 -8.03 20.09 3.03
N LEU A 23 -7.52 19.49 1.96
CA LEU A 23 -6.46 18.48 2.07
C LEU A 23 -5.20 19.06 2.73
N ARG A 24 -4.77 20.26 2.31
CA ARG A 24 -3.60 20.92 2.89
C ARG A 24 -3.75 21.15 4.38
N ARG A 25 -4.95 21.64 4.82
CA ARG A 25 -5.23 21.88 6.24
C ARG A 25 -5.29 20.59 7.06
N LEU A 26 -5.85 19.52 6.50
CA LEU A 26 -5.87 18.22 7.15
C LEU A 26 -4.44 17.65 7.32
N LEU A 27 -3.57 17.83 6.33
CA LEU A 27 -2.18 17.36 6.37
C LEU A 27 -1.29 18.15 7.36
N GLU A 28 -1.71 19.32 7.86
CA GLU A 28 -1.04 20.04 8.95
C GLU A 28 -1.18 19.30 10.29
N ASN A 29 -2.29 18.56 10.49
CA ASN A 29 -2.47 17.71 11.67
C ASN A 29 -1.60 16.47 11.56
N SER A 30 -0.76 16.21 12.57
CA SER A 30 0.21 15.10 12.57
C SER A 30 -0.46 13.73 12.48
N ASP A 31 -1.56 13.52 13.20
CA ASP A 31 -2.23 12.22 13.24
C ASP A 31 -2.92 11.92 11.91
N TYR A 32 -3.57 12.92 11.33
CA TYR A 32 -4.14 12.79 9.99
C TYR A 32 -3.07 12.52 8.93
N ARG A 33 -1.94 13.25 8.99
CA ARG A 33 -0.81 13.07 8.08
C ARG A 33 -0.20 11.66 8.20
N ASN A 34 0.05 11.18 9.41
CA ASN A 34 0.58 9.84 9.64
C ASN A 34 -0.40 8.78 9.11
N ARG A 35 -1.69 8.93 9.40
CA ARG A 35 -2.73 8.05 8.86
C ARG A 35 -2.80 8.08 7.33
N PHE A 36 -2.69 9.25 6.72
CA PHE A 36 -2.64 9.40 5.27
C PHE A 36 -1.44 8.63 4.66
N ILE A 37 -0.24 8.81 5.22
CA ILE A 37 0.99 8.13 4.78
C ILE A 37 0.84 6.60 4.95
N ASN A 38 0.29 6.15 6.07
CA ASN A 38 0.09 4.74 6.35
C ASN A 38 -0.92 4.09 5.40
N ILE A 39 -2.06 4.73 5.13
CA ILE A 39 -3.05 4.23 4.15
C ILE A 39 -2.41 4.13 2.76
N PHE A 40 -1.61 5.11 2.35
CA PHE A 40 -0.86 5.02 1.09
C PHE A 40 0.10 3.83 1.08
N SER A 41 0.87 3.65 2.16
CA SER A 41 1.81 2.52 2.31
C SER A 41 1.08 1.18 2.23
N ASP A 42 -0.04 1.04 2.94
CA ASP A 42 -0.87 -0.16 2.91
C ASP A 42 -1.33 -0.49 1.48
N ARG A 43 -1.84 0.51 0.76
CA ARG A 43 -2.30 0.33 -0.62
C ARG A 43 -1.16 0.00 -1.59
N LEU A 44 0.01 0.62 -1.42
CA LEU A 44 1.20 0.29 -2.21
C LEU A 44 1.75 -1.11 -1.89
N ASN A 45 1.55 -1.60 -0.68
CA ASN A 45 1.96 -2.94 -0.26
C ASN A 45 0.96 -4.04 -0.65
N THR A 46 -0.25 -3.69 -1.08
CA THR A 46 -1.34 -4.61 -1.40
C THR A 46 -1.86 -4.41 -2.82
N ILE A 47 -2.94 -3.66 -3.00
CA ILE A 47 -3.67 -3.54 -4.28
C ILE A 47 -2.88 -2.85 -5.39
N PHE A 48 -1.96 -1.94 -5.04
CA PHE A 48 -1.05 -1.27 -5.98
C PHE A 48 0.33 -1.93 -6.08
N LYS A 49 0.47 -3.14 -5.57
CA LYS A 49 1.67 -3.95 -5.79
C LYS A 49 1.81 -4.25 -7.29
N SER A 50 3.00 -4.06 -7.84
CA SER A 50 3.24 -4.21 -9.29
C SER A 50 2.71 -5.55 -9.84
N SER A 51 2.98 -6.65 -9.12
CA SER A 51 2.47 -7.97 -9.51
C SER A 51 0.94 -8.06 -9.55
N HIS A 52 0.24 -7.39 -8.62
CA HIS A 52 -1.22 -7.36 -8.62
C HIS A 52 -1.77 -6.55 -9.81
N LEU A 53 -1.16 -5.39 -10.09
CA LEU A 53 -1.54 -4.55 -11.23
C LEU A 53 -1.30 -5.26 -12.57
N THR A 54 -0.13 -5.89 -12.75
CA THR A 54 0.20 -6.64 -13.96
C THR A 54 -0.74 -7.83 -14.16
N ASN A 55 -1.03 -8.60 -13.11
CA ASN A 55 -1.99 -9.70 -13.19
C ASN A 55 -3.39 -9.20 -13.56
N ARG A 56 -3.81 -8.06 -13.02
CA ARG A 56 -5.10 -7.45 -13.37
C ARG A 56 -5.14 -6.97 -14.80
N LEU A 57 -4.06 -6.32 -15.26
CA LEU A 57 -3.91 -5.91 -16.66
C LEU A 57 -4.04 -7.11 -17.59
N ASN A 58 -3.26 -8.17 -17.38
CA ASN A 58 -3.28 -9.39 -18.18
C ASN A 58 -4.67 -10.04 -18.21
N SER A 59 -5.37 -10.05 -17.09
CA SER A 59 -6.76 -10.56 -17.02
C SER A 59 -7.75 -9.72 -17.81
N LEU A 60 -7.53 -8.42 -17.98
CA LEU A 60 -8.39 -7.53 -18.77
C LEU A 60 -8.03 -7.60 -20.26
N THR A 61 -6.75 -7.55 -20.60
CA THR A 61 -6.26 -7.57 -21.98
C THR A 61 -6.60 -8.87 -22.67
N SER A 62 -6.40 -10.03 -22.02
CA SER A 62 -6.73 -11.35 -22.59
C SER A 62 -8.20 -11.52 -23.02
N ARG A 63 -9.11 -10.73 -22.44
CA ARG A 63 -10.53 -10.73 -22.82
C ARG A 63 -10.82 -9.88 -24.05
N ILE A 64 -9.97 -8.88 -24.32
CA ILE A 64 -10.18 -7.89 -25.40
C ILE A 64 -9.32 -8.26 -26.63
N GLU A 65 -8.12 -8.79 -26.40
CA GLU A 65 -7.13 -9.13 -27.43
C GLU A 65 -7.71 -9.89 -28.64
N PRO A 66 -8.57 -10.92 -28.47
CA PRO A 66 -9.19 -11.62 -29.61
C PRO A 66 -10.10 -10.74 -30.48
N LEU A 67 -10.54 -9.58 -29.96
CA LEU A 67 -11.42 -8.65 -30.66
C LEU A 67 -10.66 -7.57 -31.40
N ILE A 68 -9.36 -7.39 -31.16
CA ILE A 68 -8.55 -6.34 -31.75
C ILE A 68 -8.46 -6.45 -33.28
N PRO A 69 -8.23 -7.65 -33.89
CA PRO A 69 -8.22 -7.78 -35.35
C PRO A 69 -9.54 -7.35 -35.99
N ILE A 70 -10.67 -7.70 -35.38
CA ILE A 70 -12.02 -7.33 -35.86
C ILE A 70 -12.20 -5.81 -35.80
N GLN A 71 -11.72 -5.17 -34.73
CA GLN A 71 -11.74 -3.71 -34.57
C GLN A 71 -10.90 -3.02 -35.67
N GLN A 72 -9.68 -3.54 -35.90
CA GLN A 72 -8.76 -3.00 -36.91
C GLN A 72 -9.31 -3.14 -38.33
N GLU A 73 -9.95 -4.28 -38.65
CA GLU A 73 -10.60 -4.50 -39.95
C GLU A 73 -11.75 -3.52 -40.17
N ARG A 74 -12.56 -3.29 -39.13
CA ARG A 74 -13.71 -2.38 -39.19
C ARG A 74 -13.31 -0.90 -39.33
N TRP A 75 -12.16 -0.54 -38.75
CA TRP A 75 -11.67 0.84 -38.66
C TRP A 75 -10.21 0.93 -39.16
N PRO A 76 -9.95 0.75 -40.45
CA PRO A 76 -8.58 0.63 -41.00
C PRO A 76 -7.73 1.90 -40.88
N GLY A 77 -8.29 3.02 -40.45
CA GLY A 77 -7.53 4.25 -40.18
C GLY A 77 -7.09 4.42 -38.74
N SER A 78 -7.57 3.57 -37.80
CA SER A 78 -7.18 3.57 -36.40
C SER A 78 -6.05 2.55 -36.20
N SER A 79 -4.86 2.85 -36.72
CA SER A 79 -3.66 2.05 -36.42
C SER A 79 -3.20 2.30 -34.98
N VAL A 80 -4.02 1.88 -34.00
CA VAL A 80 -3.57 1.81 -32.63
C VAL A 80 -2.69 0.58 -32.54
N ASP A 81 -1.40 0.77 -32.30
CA ASP A 81 -0.51 -0.30 -31.95
C ASP A 81 -0.91 -0.79 -30.55
N TRP A 82 -1.76 -1.82 -30.53
CA TRP A 82 -2.30 -2.40 -29.30
C TRP A 82 -1.18 -2.85 -28.35
N ASP A 83 -0.21 -3.58 -28.88
CA ASP A 83 0.87 -4.16 -28.10
C ASP A 83 1.76 -3.06 -27.48
N TYR A 84 2.06 -2.03 -28.25
CA TYR A 84 2.80 -0.86 -27.78
C TYR A 84 2.06 -0.16 -26.61
N HIS A 85 0.76 0.05 -26.73
CA HIS A 85 -0.01 0.70 -25.67
C HIS A 85 -0.17 -0.17 -24.43
N ILE A 86 -0.30 -1.49 -24.57
CA ILE A 86 -0.28 -2.42 -23.44
C ILE A 86 1.08 -2.36 -22.73
N GLN A 87 2.18 -2.37 -23.46
CA GLN A 87 3.53 -2.25 -22.90
C GLN A 87 3.73 -0.95 -22.10
N ILE A 88 3.16 0.18 -22.57
CA ILE A 88 3.18 1.44 -21.80
C ILE A 88 2.49 1.26 -20.45
N VAL A 89 1.31 0.63 -20.41
CA VAL A 89 0.56 0.40 -19.18
C VAL A 89 1.28 -0.59 -18.26
N GLU A 90 1.91 -1.63 -18.81
CA GLU A 90 2.74 -2.56 -18.04
C GLU A 90 3.93 -1.85 -17.40
N THR A 91 4.68 -1.10 -18.16
CA THR A 91 5.82 -0.30 -17.68
C THR A 91 5.38 0.69 -16.57
N PHE A 92 4.21 1.31 -16.75
CA PHE A 92 3.63 2.15 -15.71
C PHE A 92 3.30 1.36 -14.43
N ALA A 93 2.65 0.19 -14.55
CA ALA A 93 2.28 -0.66 -13.43
C ALA A 93 3.50 -1.17 -12.65
N GLU A 94 4.57 -1.53 -13.36
CA GLU A 94 5.83 -1.98 -12.77
C GLU A 94 6.53 -0.89 -11.96
N ASN A 95 6.58 0.32 -12.48
CA ASN A 95 7.38 1.41 -11.90
C ASN A 95 6.59 2.30 -10.94
N ARG A 96 5.26 2.33 -11.04
CA ARG A 96 4.43 3.29 -10.28
C ARG A 96 4.59 3.19 -8.77
N GLN A 97 4.75 1.98 -8.25
CA GLN A 97 4.89 1.73 -6.82
C GLN A 97 6.13 2.44 -6.24
N SER A 98 7.28 2.34 -6.91
CA SER A 98 8.53 2.97 -6.48
C SER A 98 8.45 4.50 -6.57
N TYR A 99 7.92 5.03 -7.66
CA TYR A 99 7.72 6.48 -7.82
C TYR A 99 6.76 7.05 -6.76
N MET A 100 5.67 6.35 -6.45
CA MET A 100 4.75 6.84 -5.42
C MET A 100 5.40 6.88 -4.03
N ARG A 101 6.21 5.89 -3.68
CA ARG A 101 6.99 5.93 -2.44
C ARG A 101 7.95 7.11 -2.43
N GLN A 102 8.63 7.36 -3.53
CA GLN A 102 9.51 8.51 -3.64
C GLN A 102 8.76 9.84 -3.48
N PHE A 103 7.61 10.02 -4.14
CA PHE A 103 6.82 11.26 -4.04
C PHE A 103 6.34 11.53 -2.62
N ILE A 104 5.90 10.50 -1.90
CA ILE A 104 5.48 10.64 -0.49
C ILE A 104 6.69 11.00 0.37
N ARG A 105 7.80 10.30 0.19
CA ARG A 105 9.06 10.59 0.90
C ARG A 105 9.48 12.05 0.72
N ASP A 106 9.56 12.50 -0.51
CA ASP A 106 10.07 13.83 -0.85
C ASP A 106 9.11 14.93 -0.38
N TYR A 107 7.79 14.71 -0.53
CA TYR A 107 6.78 15.68 -0.08
C TYR A 107 6.74 15.87 1.44
N PHE A 108 6.84 14.79 2.21
CA PHE A 108 6.81 14.83 3.67
C PHE A 108 8.20 14.87 4.32
N ASN A 109 9.28 14.97 3.53
CA ASN A 109 10.67 14.93 3.99
C ASN A 109 10.95 13.73 4.90
N LEU A 110 10.57 12.54 4.46
CA LEU A 110 10.71 11.29 5.21
C LEU A 110 12.02 10.57 4.84
N PRO A 111 12.53 9.70 5.73
CA PRO A 111 13.59 8.74 5.37
C PRO A 111 13.13 7.80 4.25
N ALA A 112 14.05 7.04 3.67
CA ALA A 112 13.71 5.96 2.76
C ALA A 112 12.84 4.91 3.49
N VAL A 113 11.92 4.27 2.75
CA VAL A 113 11.11 3.19 3.32
C VAL A 113 11.97 2.03 3.82
N SER A 114 11.55 1.41 4.90
CA SER A 114 12.15 0.18 5.44
C SER A 114 11.21 -1.00 5.20
N TYR A 115 11.79 -2.14 4.87
CA TYR A 115 11.06 -3.39 4.80
C TYR A 115 10.76 -3.89 6.22
N SER A 116 9.51 -4.20 6.47
CA SER A 116 9.00 -4.66 7.76
C SER A 116 8.38 -6.04 7.61
N LEU A 117 8.74 -6.97 8.50
CA LEU A 117 8.27 -8.35 8.48
C LEU A 117 7.32 -8.59 9.65
N PHE A 118 6.18 -9.19 9.36
CA PHE A 118 5.15 -9.55 10.34
C PHE A 118 4.94 -11.06 10.33
N THR A 119 4.92 -11.65 11.51
CA THR A 119 4.83 -13.10 11.70
C THR A 119 3.80 -13.41 12.78
N VAL A 120 3.12 -14.54 12.63
CA VAL A 120 2.23 -15.11 13.63
C VAL A 120 2.83 -16.42 14.10
N SER A 121 2.82 -16.69 15.39
CA SER A 121 3.33 -17.92 15.99
C SER A 121 2.43 -18.38 17.13
N SER A 122 2.30 -19.68 17.29
CA SER A 122 1.68 -20.32 18.46
C SER A 122 2.48 -21.55 18.87
N GLN A 123 2.17 -22.14 20.01
CA GLN A 123 2.80 -23.39 20.46
C GLN A 123 2.52 -24.57 19.49
N THR A 124 1.45 -24.48 18.71
CA THR A 124 1.02 -25.50 17.75
C THR A 124 1.42 -25.19 16.29
N GLY A 125 2.24 -24.15 16.06
CA GLY A 125 2.75 -23.77 14.73
C GLY A 125 2.46 -22.32 14.32
N PRO A 126 2.50 -22.00 13.03
CA PRO A 126 2.36 -20.62 12.53
C PRO A 126 0.89 -20.17 12.41
N HIS A 127 0.05 -20.57 13.36
CA HIS A 127 -1.37 -20.26 13.41
C HIS A 127 -1.72 -19.61 14.76
N GLY A 128 -3.00 -19.40 15.01
CA GLY A 128 -3.53 -18.90 16.28
C GLY A 128 -4.12 -17.51 16.17
N GLY A 129 -3.87 -16.78 15.09
CA GLY A 129 -4.44 -15.45 14.91
C GLY A 129 -3.91 -14.72 13.68
N LYS A 130 -4.20 -13.43 13.66
CA LYS A 130 -3.83 -12.50 12.58
C LYS A 130 -3.29 -11.21 13.17
N ILE A 131 -2.62 -10.41 12.35
CA ILE A 131 -2.19 -9.07 12.70
C ILE A 131 -2.92 -8.10 11.76
N GLN A 132 -3.69 -7.19 12.32
CA GLN A 132 -4.10 -5.99 11.60
C GLN A 132 -2.95 -4.98 11.64
N ILE A 133 -2.54 -4.47 10.48
CA ILE A 133 -1.50 -3.46 10.32
C ILE A 133 -2.18 -2.25 9.70
N ASN A 134 -2.34 -1.18 10.46
CA ASN A 134 -3.13 -0.01 10.09
C ASN A 134 -4.51 -0.41 9.53
N THR A 135 -4.65 -0.46 8.19
CA THR A 135 -5.92 -0.74 7.50
C THR A 135 -6.00 -2.11 6.84
N ILE A 136 -4.96 -2.93 6.94
CA ILE A 136 -4.88 -4.22 6.27
C ILE A 136 -4.74 -5.38 7.25
N ILE A 137 -5.26 -6.53 6.87
CA ILE A 137 -5.02 -7.82 7.52
C ILE A 137 -4.47 -8.75 6.44
N PRO A 138 -3.18 -9.13 6.51
CA PRO A 138 -2.60 -10.07 5.57
C PRO A 138 -3.32 -11.42 5.57
N GLU A 139 -3.47 -12.03 4.39
CA GLU A 139 -4.09 -13.35 4.26
C GLU A 139 -3.16 -14.51 4.70
N SER A 140 -1.85 -14.27 4.66
CA SER A 140 -0.83 -15.28 5.02
C SER A 140 0.38 -14.65 5.70
N TYR A 141 1.07 -15.44 6.50
CA TYR A 141 2.28 -15.07 7.23
C TYR A 141 3.43 -16.06 6.90
N PRO A 142 4.70 -15.63 6.91
CA PRO A 142 5.16 -14.27 7.17
C PRO A 142 4.74 -13.31 6.06
N TRP A 143 4.33 -12.08 6.44
CA TRP A 143 3.98 -11.03 5.50
C TRP A 143 4.94 -9.85 5.63
N GLY A 144 5.30 -9.23 4.51
CA GLY A 144 6.21 -8.11 4.48
C GLY A 144 5.69 -6.93 3.67
N GLY A 145 5.94 -5.73 4.18
CA GLY A 145 5.59 -4.47 3.56
C GLY A 145 6.64 -3.39 3.79
N TYR A 146 6.56 -2.33 3.01
CA TYR A 146 7.43 -1.17 3.12
C TYR A 146 6.70 -0.03 3.80
N TYR A 147 7.29 0.48 4.89
CA TYR A 147 6.78 1.59 5.68
C TYR A 147 7.88 2.63 5.92
N TYR A 148 7.49 3.85 6.29
CA TYR A 148 8.44 4.92 6.52
C TYR A 148 8.89 4.94 7.99
N PRO A 149 10.20 4.93 8.28
CA PRO A 149 10.71 5.29 9.59
C PRO A 149 10.18 6.67 10.01
N ASN A 150 10.00 6.87 11.31
CA ASN A 150 9.42 8.08 11.91
C ASN A 150 7.91 8.30 11.65
N VAL A 151 7.25 7.39 10.95
CA VAL A 151 5.78 7.35 10.87
C VAL A 151 5.32 6.12 11.64
N PRO A 152 4.69 6.29 12.81
CA PRO A 152 4.23 5.16 13.60
C PRO A 152 3.13 4.40 12.87
N ILE A 153 3.16 3.08 12.94
CA ILE A 153 2.09 2.22 12.44
C ILE A 153 1.30 1.64 13.61
N GLU A 154 0.00 1.48 13.42
CA GLU A 154 -0.87 0.79 14.36
C GLU A 154 -0.90 -0.70 14.05
N VAL A 155 -0.68 -1.53 15.07
CA VAL A 155 -0.80 -2.98 14.95
C VAL A 155 -1.76 -3.52 15.99
N THR A 156 -2.59 -4.47 15.58
CA THR A 156 -3.53 -5.17 16.48
C THR A 156 -3.45 -6.66 16.22
N ALA A 157 -3.19 -7.43 17.27
CA ALA A 157 -3.29 -8.88 17.24
C ALA A 157 -4.76 -9.30 17.35
N ILE A 158 -5.19 -10.23 16.51
CA ILE A 158 -6.56 -10.75 16.47
C ILE A 158 -6.47 -12.26 16.60
N ALA A 159 -6.88 -12.80 17.76
CA ALA A 159 -6.87 -14.23 18.00
C ALA A 159 -7.94 -14.94 17.17
N ASP A 160 -7.60 -16.10 16.64
CA ASP A 160 -8.56 -17.03 16.02
C ASP A 160 -9.36 -17.77 17.10
N THR A 161 -10.47 -18.39 16.71
CA THR A 161 -11.31 -19.16 17.65
C THR A 161 -10.50 -20.28 18.31
N GLY A 162 -10.51 -20.31 19.63
CA GLY A 162 -9.76 -21.28 20.42
C GLY A 162 -8.33 -20.84 20.78
N PHE A 163 -7.96 -19.62 20.44
CA PHE A 163 -6.68 -19.01 20.81
C PHE A 163 -6.89 -17.73 21.61
N ILE A 164 -5.87 -17.37 22.38
CA ILE A 164 -5.75 -16.08 23.05
C ILE A 164 -4.42 -15.44 22.66
N PHE A 165 -4.40 -14.11 22.62
CA PHE A 165 -3.14 -13.38 22.41
C PHE A 165 -2.31 -13.46 23.70
N SER A 166 -1.07 -13.92 23.59
CA SER A 166 -0.15 -14.07 24.74
C SER A 166 0.95 -13.00 24.79
N GLY A 167 1.13 -12.23 23.72
CA GLY A 167 2.07 -11.12 23.66
C GLY A 167 2.71 -10.92 22.30
N TRP A 168 3.53 -9.88 22.21
CA TRP A 168 4.42 -9.63 21.09
C TRP A 168 5.83 -10.09 21.44
N ALA A 169 6.47 -10.90 20.61
CA ALA A 169 7.81 -11.43 20.91
C ALA A 169 8.86 -10.33 21.19
N GLN A 170 8.72 -9.18 20.51
CA GLN A 170 9.63 -8.03 20.66
C GLN A 170 9.18 -7.04 21.74
N PHE A 171 7.93 -7.11 22.19
CA PHE A 171 7.30 -6.20 23.14
C PHE A 171 6.38 -6.98 24.10
N PRO A 172 6.92 -7.82 24.99
CA PRO A 172 6.14 -8.82 25.75
C PRO A 172 5.09 -8.18 26.69
N ASP A 173 5.31 -6.97 27.19
CA ASP A 173 4.41 -6.28 28.12
C ASP A 173 3.38 -5.39 27.41
N SER A 174 3.29 -5.44 26.07
CA SER A 174 2.38 -4.60 25.32
C SER A 174 1.01 -5.26 25.15
N SER A 175 -0.03 -4.41 25.05
CA SER A 175 -1.41 -4.84 24.78
C SER A 175 -1.56 -5.41 23.35
N GLU A 176 -2.71 -6.06 23.09
CA GLU A 176 -3.09 -6.55 21.77
C GLU A 176 -2.97 -5.48 20.68
N SER A 177 -3.29 -4.23 21.03
CA SER A 177 -3.17 -3.08 20.12
C SER A 177 -2.08 -2.14 20.61
N MET A 178 -1.17 -1.76 19.71
CA MET A 178 -0.10 -0.80 20.03
C MET A 178 0.31 -0.01 18.80
N SER A 179 0.93 1.14 19.04
CA SER A 179 1.61 1.94 18.02
C SER A 179 3.10 1.62 18.03
N VAL A 180 3.68 1.31 16.88
CA VAL A 180 5.10 0.96 16.77
C VAL A 180 5.83 1.83 15.77
N GLN A 181 7.07 2.18 16.10
CA GLN A 181 7.98 2.88 15.20
C GLN A 181 8.74 1.88 14.33
N ILE A 182 8.69 2.08 13.03
CA ILE A 182 9.46 1.29 12.07
C ILE A 182 10.93 1.70 12.11
N THR A 183 11.78 0.72 12.22
CA THR A 183 13.24 0.86 12.09
C THR A 183 13.75 0.01 10.94
N ASN A 184 15.02 0.17 10.56
CA ASN A 184 15.61 -0.68 9.52
C ASN A 184 15.64 -2.15 10.00
N GLY A 185 15.15 -3.05 9.17
CA GLY A 185 15.05 -4.48 9.49
C GLY A 185 13.98 -4.81 10.55
N PHE A 186 12.95 -3.98 10.67
CA PHE A 186 11.86 -4.18 11.63
C PHE A 186 11.19 -5.54 11.42
N ALA A 187 11.04 -6.28 12.52
CA ALA A 187 10.27 -7.52 12.55
C ALA A 187 9.37 -7.55 13.77
N LEU A 188 8.15 -8.03 13.61
CA LEU A 188 7.16 -8.15 14.67
C LEU A 188 6.48 -9.51 14.61
N THR A 189 6.41 -10.20 15.73
CA THR A 189 5.76 -11.51 15.86
C THR A 189 4.67 -11.45 16.91
N ALA A 190 3.43 -11.74 16.52
CA ALA A 190 2.32 -11.95 17.44
C ALA A 190 2.34 -13.40 17.95
N LEU A 191 2.24 -13.57 19.24
CA LEU A 191 2.21 -14.87 19.94
C LEU A 191 0.79 -15.19 20.39
N PHE A 192 0.36 -16.42 20.15
CA PHE A 192 -0.95 -16.90 20.54
C PHE A 192 -0.83 -18.24 21.28
N GLU A 193 -1.75 -18.47 22.21
CA GLU A 193 -1.86 -19.71 22.99
C GLU A 193 -3.26 -20.32 22.77
N PRO A 194 -3.38 -21.66 22.75
CA PRO A 194 -4.66 -22.35 22.68
C PRO A 194 -5.59 -22.09 23.85
#